data_97b529bbcf00dd76d6b135845504ce1e
#
_entry.id   97b529bbcf00dd76d6b135845504ce1e
#
_cell.length_a   1.000
_cell.length_b   1.000
_cell.length_c   1.000
_cell.angle_alpha   90.00
_cell.angle_beta   90.00
_cell.angle_gamma   90.00
#
_symmetry.space_group_name_H-M   'P 1'
#
loop_
_entity.id
_entity.type
_entity.pdbx_description
1 polymer ?
#
loop_
_entity_poly.entity_id
_entity_poly.type
_entity_poly.pdbx_seq_one_letter_code
_entity_poly.pdbx_strand_id
1 'polypeptide(L)'
;MKRLLPFAILGVLFLPLPAAAQRTQSARKYLKHGTQLFEKGDIAGAIGQYDRALTLNPKLAEAYLNRGKAKRASGDLDGAIDDYEATAEIAPQLVLNNRDVAQAYLNRGSIKSNRLDLDGALADYDRAITVDPNDAEAYFKRGRAFLVEGNAEFAIADFDKSIALDDHNPLVYAERGLAHQTKGQDSEARKDFEHGLKLNNDLRLMIDLHLMDLQMQIKEMRRRQALIHRNIA
;
A
#
# COMPACT_ATOMS: atom_id res chain seq x y z
N MET A 1 -49.02 -29.79 58.14
CA MET A 1 -47.53 -29.92 58.11
C MET A 1 -47.08 -29.69 56.69
N LYS A 2 -46.59 -28.49 56.36
CA LYS A 2 -46.03 -28.14 55.05
C LYS A 2 -44.53 -28.29 55.15
N ARG A 3 -43.93 -29.26 54.41
CA ARG A 3 -42.49 -29.45 54.30
C ARG A 3 -41.92 -28.41 53.31
N LEU A 4 -41.12 -27.49 53.81
CA LEU A 4 -40.27 -26.61 53.02
C LEU A 4 -39.07 -27.41 52.48
N LEU A 5 -38.93 -27.51 51.18
CA LEU A 5 -37.75 -28.01 50.46
C LEU A 5 -36.63 -26.95 50.57
N PRO A 6 -35.38 -27.32 50.86
CA PRO A 6 -34.29 -26.34 50.83
C PRO A 6 -33.93 -26.00 49.39
N PHE A 7 -33.91 -24.72 49.09
CA PHE A 7 -33.30 -24.17 47.86
C PHE A 7 -31.82 -24.44 47.89
N ALA A 8 -31.35 -25.41 47.09
CA ALA A 8 -29.93 -25.57 46.81
C ALA A 8 -29.46 -24.39 45.94
N ILE A 9 -28.74 -23.46 46.53
CA ILE A 9 -28.01 -22.40 45.79
C ILE A 9 -26.88 -23.12 45.06
N LEU A 10 -27.05 -23.33 43.75
CA LEU A 10 -25.97 -23.77 42.86
C LEU A 10 -24.94 -22.65 42.79
N GLY A 11 -23.91 -22.73 43.65
CA GLY A 11 -22.74 -21.87 43.57
C GLY A 11 -22.03 -22.13 42.23
N VAL A 12 -22.17 -21.21 41.29
CA VAL A 12 -21.35 -21.24 40.06
C VAL A 12 -19.90 -21.02 40.50
N LEU A 13 -19.14 -22.11 40.58
CA LEU A 13 -17.68 -22.06 40.79
C LEU A 13 -17.06 -21.31 39.59
N PHE A 14 -16.76 -20.04 39.79
CA PHE A 14 -15.94 -19.25 38.86
C PHE A 14 -14.51 -19.78 38.94
N LEU A 15 -14.18 -20.78 38.14
CA LEU A 15 -12.79 -21.17 37.94
C LEU A 15 -12.03 -20.02 37.26
N PRO A 16 -10.86 -19.61 37.78
CA PRO A 16 -10.07 -18.58 37.15
C PRO A 16 -9.64 -19.04 35.75
N LEU A 17 -9.74 -18.14 34.79
CA LEU A 17 -9.28 -18.39 33.42
C LEU A 17 -7.80 -18.80 33.41
N PRO A 18 -7.38 -19.75 32.56
CA PRO A 18 -5.96 -20.10 32.39
C PRO A 18 -5.13 -18.85 32.12
N ALA A 19 -3.90 -18.81 32.61
CA ALA A 19 -3.01 -17.62 32.48
C ALA A 19 -2.86 -17.12 31.02
N ALA A 20 -2.84 -18.03 30.05
CA ALA A 20 -2.81 -17.69 28.64
C ALA A 20 -4.09 -16.93 28.16
N ALA A 21 -5.26 -17.39 28.64
CA ALA A 21 -6.53 -16.72 28.33
C ALA A 21 -6.62 -15.34 28.98
N GLN A 22 -6.10 -15.19 30.21
CA GLN A 22 -6.00 -13.87 30.87
C GLN A 22 -5.08 -12.91 30.13
N ARG A 23 -3.93 -13.38 29.64
CA ARG A 23 -3.01 -12.58 28.80
C ARG A 23 -3.70 -12.13 27.52
N THR A 24 -4.37 -13.03 26.81
CA THR A 24 -5.10 -12.69 25.58
C THR A 24 -6.23 -11.68 25.84
N GLN A 25 -6.97 -11.82 26.93
CA GLN A 25 -8.00 -10.86 27.31
C GLN A 25 -7.40 -9.48 27.64
N SER A 26 -6.26 -9.44 28.32
CA SER A 26 -5.54 -8.20 28.62
C SER A 26 -5.01 -7.54 27.34
N ALA A 27 -4.45 -8.33 26.40
CA ALA A 27 -4.00 -7.83 25.10
C ALA A 27 -5.14 -7.15 24.34
N ARG A 28 -6.33 -7.75 24.28
CA ARG A 28 -7.50 -7.15 23.66
C ARG A 28 -7.99 -5.85 24.31
N LYS A 29 -7.80 -5.70 25.64
CA LYS A 29 -8.10 -4.44 26.34
C LYS A 29 -7.17 -3.31 25.89
N TYR A 30 -5.86 -3.61 25.77
CA TYR A 30 -4.89 -2.64 25.24
C TYR A 30 -5.16 -2.30 23.78
N LEU A 31 -5.49 -3.30 22.94
CA LEU A 31 -5.90 -3.07 21.55
C LEU A 31 -7.08 -2.08 21.48
N LYS A 32 -8.16 -2.34 22.23
CA LYS A 32 -9.33 -1.47 22.27
C LYS A 32 -8.98 -0.05 22.75
N HIS A 33 -8.14 0.09 23.77
CA HIS A 33 -7.71 1.40 24.25
C HIS A 33 -6.86 2.14 23.21
N GLY A 34 -5.94 1.44 22.54
CA GLY A 34 -5.17 2.01 21.42
C GLY A 34 -6.06 2.53 20.30
N THR A 35 -7.09 1.75 19.90
CA THR A 35 -8.06 2.19 18.89
C THR A 35 -8.79 3.46 19.30
N GLN A 36 -9.22 3.56 20.55
CA GLN A 36 -9.87 4.77 21.07
C GLN A 36 -8.94 6.01 21.07
N LEU A 37 -7.65 5.82 21.36
CA LEU A 37 -6.65 6.89 21.30
C LEU A 37 -6.40 7.33 19.85
N PHE A 38 -6.30 6.38 18.93
CA PHE A 38 -6.15 6.66 17.49
C PHE A 38 -7.33 7.47 16.94
N GLU A 39 -8.57 7.09 17.27
CA GLU A 39 -9.79 7.82 16.89
C GLU A 39 -9.83 9.25 17.44
N LYS A 40 -9.18 9.50 18.58
CA LYS A 40 -9.04 10.84 19.19
C LYS A 40 -7.85 11.64 18.63
N GLY A 41 -7.04 11.04 17.73
CA GLY A 41 -5.85 11.66 17.16
C GLY A 41 -4.59 11.54 18.04
N ASP A 42 -4.64 10.87 19.18
CA ASP A 42 -3.45 10.55 19.98
C ASP A 42 -2.71 9.35 19.38
N ILE A 43 -1.95 9.62 18.32
CA ILE A 43 -1.23 8.61 17.55
C ILE A 43 -0.15 7.93 18.39
N ALA A 44 0.63 8.72 19.15
CA ALA A 44 1.72 8.19 19.97
C ALA A 44 1.18 7.30 21.11
N GLY A 45 0.11 7.76 21.79
CA GLY A 45 -0.57 6.97 22.80
C GLY A 45 -1.15 5.67 22.25
N ALA A 46 -1.73 5.70 21.05
CA ALA A 46 -2.25 4.51 20.36
C ALA A 46 -1.15 3.49 20.09
N ILE A 47 -0.02 3.90 19.52
CA ILE A 47 1.14 3.02 19.27
C ILE A 47 1.60 2.35 20.57
N GLY A 48 1.76 3.13 21.65
CA GLY A 48 2.16 2.57 22.93
C GLY A 48 1.18 1.53 23.52
N GLN A 49 -0.14 1.69 23.26
CA GLN A 49 -1.12 0.68 23.67
C GLN A 49 -1.05 -0.58 22.80
N TYR A 50 -0.84 -0.45 21.50
CA TYR A 50 -0.66 -1.59 20.60
C TYR A 50 0.63 -2.36 20.94
N ASP A 51 1.71 -1.70 21.31
CA ASP A 51 2.95 -2.35 21.78
C ASP A 51 2.70 -3.21 23.01
N ARG A 52 1.94 -2.70 23.99
CA ARG A 52 1.53 -3.48 25.18
C ARG A 52 0.66 -4.67 24.80
N ALA A 53 -0.27 -4.51 23.84
CA ALA A 53 -1.09 -5.61 23.36
C ALA A 53 -0.23 -6.70 22.73
N LEU A 54 0.76 -6.35 21.89
CA LEU A 54 1.67 -7.26 21.19
C LEU A 54 2.67 -7.92 22.15
N THR A 55 3.10 -7.23 23.19
CA THR A 55 3.91 -7.83 24.27
C THR A 55 3.16 -8.98 24.98
N LEU A 56 1.85 -8.83 25.17
CA LEU A 56 1.02 -9.86 25.82
C LEU A 56 0.59 -10.96 24.85
N ASN A 57 0.34 -10.62 23.59
CA ASN A 57 -0.04 -11.56 22.54
C ASN A 57 0.62 -11.20 21.22
N PRO A 58 1.83 -11.74 20.93
CA PRO A 58 2.55 -11.50 19.68
C PRO A 58 1.85 -12.02 18.41
N LYS A 59 0.76 -12.78 18.53
CA LYS A 59 -0.04 -13.29 17.42
C LYS A 59 -1.36 -12.53 17.22
N LEU A 60 -1.51 -11.35 17.82
CA LEU A 60 -2.71 -10.53 17.68
C LEU A 60 -2.60 -9.66 16.40
N ALA A 61 -2.99 -10.24 15.26
CA ALA A 61 -2.88 -9.60 13.94
C ALA A 61 -3.54 -8.22 13.87
N GLU A 62 -4.71 -8.03 14.51
CA GLU A 62 -5.40 -6.74 14.55
C GLU A 62 -4.57 -5.64 15.25
N ALA A 63 -3.71 -6.02 16.22
CA ALA A 63 -2.85 -5.05 16.89
C ALA A 63 -1.71 -4.58 15.98
N TYR A 64 -1.11 -5.48 15.18
CA TYR A 64 -0.17 -5.10 14.14
C TYR A 64 -0.84 -4.21 13.10
N LEU A 65 -2.00 -4.61 12.54
CA LEU A 65 -2.72 -3.81 11.54
C LEU A 65 -2.99 -2.38 12.04
N ASN A 66 -3.49 -2.25 13.26
CA ASN A 66 -3.84 -0.95 13.81
C ASN A 66 -2.58 -0.13 14.19
N ARG A 67 -1.49 -0.78 14.64
CA ARG A 67 -0.20 -0.11 14.87
C ARG A 67 0.39 0.38 13.55
N GLY A 68 0.33 -0.42 12.50
CA GLY A 68 0.74 -0.02 11.15
C GLY A 68 -0.03 1.20 10.64
N LYS A 69 -1.36 1.25 10.83
CA LYS A 69 -2.17 2.45 10.52
C LYS A 69 -1.72 3.68 11.31
N ALA A 70 -1.43 3.52 12.60
CA ALA A 70 -0.95 4.60 13.45
C ALA A 70 0.45 5.09 13.04
N LYS A 71 1.37 4.17 12.75
CA LYS A 71 2.71 4.51 12.23
C LYS A 71 2.63 5.23 10.88
N ARG A 72 1.78 4.76 9.95
CA ARG A 72 1.55 5.47 8.68
C ARG A 72 1.05 6.88 8.91
N ALA A 73 0.11 7.08 9.84
CA ALA A 73 -0.40 8.41 10.19
C ALA A 73 0.67 9.32 10.82
N SER A 74 1.68 8.76 11.49
CA SER A 74 2.83 9.52 12.01
C SER A 74 3.94 9.75 10.98
N GLY A 75 3.82 9.19 9.77
CA GLY A 75 4.83 9.27 8.71
C GLY A 75 5.88 8.16 8.72
N ASP A 76 5.83 7.23 9.67
CA ASP A 76 6.69 6.03 9.73
C ASP A 76 6.18 4.97 8.76
N LEU A 77 6.48 5.15 7.46
CA LEU A 77 6.02 4.23 6.41
C LEU A 77 6.69 2.86 6.47
N ASP A 78 7.98 2.81 6.79
CA ASP A 78 8.70 1.53 6.87
C ASP A 78 8.18 0.71 8.05
N GLY A 79 8.07 1.30 9.23
CA GLY A 79 7.51 0.63 10.39
C GLY A 79 6.02 0.24 10.21
N ALA A 80 5.25 1.00 9.42
CA ALA A 80 3.89 0.63 9.07
C ALA A 80 3.86 -0.62 8.19
N ILE A 81 4.75 -0.71 7.21
CA ILE A 81 4.82 -1.86 6.30
C ILE A 81 5.30 -3.11 7.04
N ASP A 82 6.29 -3.01 7.93
CA ASP A 82 6.69 -4.13 8.79
C ASP A 82 5.49 -4.71 9.57
N ASP A 83 4.65 -3.84 10.10
CA ASP A 83 3.43 -4.24 10.82
C ASP A 83 2.37 -4.87 9.88
N TYR A 84 2.23 -4.38 8.65
CA TYR A 84 1.33 -4.98 7.66
C TYR A 84 1.83 -6.32 7.17
N GLU A 85 3.13 -6.51 7.01
CA GLU A 85 3.75 -7.80 6.68
C GLU A 85 3.53 -8.81 7.82
N ALA A 86 3.75 -8.41 9.07
CA ALA A 86 3.43 -9.25 10.22
C ALA A 86 1.92 -9.59 10.30
N THR A 87 1.05 -8.65 9.91
CA THR A 87 -0.40 -8.92 9.81
C THR A 87 -0.69 -9.96 8.74
N ALA A 88 -0.06 -9.84 7.56
CA ALA A 88 -0.25 -10.76 6.44
C ALA A 88 0.22 -12.18 6.74
N GLU A 89 1.32 -12.33 7.49
CA GLU A 89 1.82 -13.63 7.94
C GLU A 89 0.86 -14.34 8.92
N ILE A 90 0.23 -13.58 9.82
CA ILE A 90 -0.65 -14.15 10.87
C ILE A 90 -2.08 -14.32 10.34
N ALA A 91 -2.60 -13.35 9.60
CA ALA A 91 -3.98 -13.26 9.16
C ALA A 91 -4.09 -12.54 7.79
N PRO A 92 -3.71 -13.20 6.68
CA PRO A 92 -3.62 -12.58 5.36
C PRO A 92 -4.94 -11.93 4.90
N GLN A 93 -6.08 -12.44 5.35
CA GLN A 93 -7.40 -11.87 5.02
C GLN A 93 -7.60 -10.44 5.55
N LEU A 94 -6.84 -9.99 6.56
CA LEU A 94 -6.97 -8.63 7.11
C LEU A 94 -6.28 -7.57 6.25
N VAL A 95 -5.35 -7.97 5.39
CA VAL A 95 -4.64 -7.05 4.49
C VAL A 95 -5.25 -7.02 3.08
N LEU A 96 -5.95 -8.08 2.64
CA LEU A 96 -6.58 -8.13 1.33
C LEU A 96 -7.69 -7.06 1.21
N ASN A 97 -7.71 -6.36 0.08
CA ASN A 97 -8.62 -5.24 -0.21
C ASN A 97 -8.57 -4.13 0.87
N ASN A 98 -7.46 -4.04 1.62
CA ASN A 98 -7.28 -3.02 2.63
C ASN A 98 -6.58 -1.80 2.02
N ARG A 99 -7.36 -0.77 1.73
CA ARG A 99 -6.89 0.46 1.08
C ARG A 99 -5.75 1.15 1.85
N ASP A 100 -5.76 1.13 3.18
CA ASP A 100 -4.68 1.73 3.98
C ASP A 100 -3.34 1.02 3.77
N VAL A 101 -3.39 -0.32 3.64
CA VAL A 101 -2.22 -1.16 3.38
C VAL A 101 -1.70 -0.91 1.96
N ALA A 102 -2.59 -0.96 0.95
CA ALA A 102 -2.21 -0.68 -0.44
C ALA A 102 -1.58 0.71 -0.58
N GLN A 103 -2.18 1.73 0.03
CA GLN A 103 -1.69 3.10 -0.02
C GLN A 103 -0.32 3.28 0.67
N ALA A 104 -0.02 2.52 1.72
CA ALA A 104 1.30 2.56 2.35
C ALA A 104 2.40 2.06 1.39
N TYR A 105 2.16 0.93 0.72
CA TYR A 105 3.07 0.43 -0.32
C TYR A 105 3.20 1.41 -1.49
N LEU A 106 2.10 1.98 -1.99
CA LEU A 106 2.13 2.99 -3.06
C LEU A 106 2.97 4.21 -2.68
N ASN A 107 2.82 4.71 -1.46
CA ASN A 107 3.57 5.86 -0.97
C ASN A 107 5.06 5.55 -0.87
N ARG A 108 5.44 4.41 -0.28
CA ARG A 108 6.85 4.00 -0.20
C ARG A 108 7.44 3.76 -1.58
N GLY A 109 6.72 3.06 -2.46
CA GLY A 109 7.12 2.83 -3.85
C GLY A 109 7.34 4.14 -4.61
N SER A 110 6.47 5.14 -4.41
CA SER A 110 6.64 6.47 -5.02
C SER A 110 7.89 7.20 -4.52
N ILE A 111 8.21 7.11 -3.23
CA ILE A 111 9.45 7.68 -2.68
C ILE A 111 10.69 7.02 -3.30
N LYS A 112 10.68 5.69 -3.41
CA LYS A 112 11.76 4.92 -4.04
C LYS A 112 11.90 5.27 -5.52
N SER A 113 10.79 5.33 -6.25
CA SER A 113 10.77 5.70 -7.68
C SER A 113 11.37 7.10 -7.92
N ASN A 114 11.02 8.09 -7.09
CA ASN A 114 11.59 9.43 -7.16
C ASN A 114 13.11 9.47 -6.90
N ARG A 115 13.65 8.48 -6.18
CA ARG A 115 15.10 8.29 -5.96
C ARG A 115 15.75 7.43 -7.04
N LEU A 116 14.97 6.97 -8.03
CA LEU A 116 15.39 6.03 -9.08
C LEU A 116 15.82 4.65 -8.51
N ASP A 117 15.32 4.27 -7.34
CA ASP A 117 15.32 2.89 -6.85
C ASP A 117 14.10 2.18 -7.46
N LEU A 118 14.24 1.80 -8.73
CA LEU A 118 13.12 1.23 -9.49
C LEU A 118 12.79 -0.19 -9.04
N ASP A 119 13.79 -1.00 -8.71
CA ASP A 119 13.57 -2.37 -8.20
C ASP A 119 12.75 -2.34 -6.92
N GLY A 120 13.13 -1.48 -5.98
CA GLY A 120 12.41 -1.30 -4.72
C GLY A 120 11.01 -0.71 -4.92
N ALA A 121 10.83 0.19 -5.90
CA ALA A 121 9.53 0.77 -6.23
C ALA A 121 8.60 -0.28 -6.85
N LEU A 122 9.08 -1.06 -7.82
CA LEU A 122 8.32 -2.13 -8.48
C LEU A 122 7.84 -3.17 -7.46
N ALA A 123 8.72 -3.59 -6.53
CA ALA A 123 8.35 -4.52 -5.48
C ALA A 123 7.22 -3.97 -4.59
N ASP A 124 7.26 -2.69 -4.23
CA ASP A 124 6.21 -2.06 -3.44
C ASP A 124 4.90 -1.93 -4.24
N TYR A 125 4.94 -1.58 -5.53
CA TYR A 125 3.76 -1.52 -6.37
C TYR A 125 3.13 -2.90 -6.60
N ASP A 126 3.93 -3.96 -6.74
CA ASP A 126 3.46 -5.35 -6.80
C ASP A 126 2.70 -5.74 -5.52
N ARG A 127 3.22 -5.33 -4.36
CA ARG A 127 2.54 -5.54 -3.08
C ARG A 127 1.21 -4.78 -3.01
N ALA A 128 1.19 -3.51 -3.45
CA ALA A 128 -0.04 -2.72 -3.50
C ALA A 128 -1.11 -3.39 -4.37
N ILE A 129 -0.75 -3.87 -5.57
CA ILE A 129 -1.64 -4.58 -6.49
C ILE A 129 -2.09 -5.93 -5.90
N THR A 130 -1.22 -6.64 -5.19
CA THR A 130 -1.59 -7.89 -4.49
C THR A 130 -2.64 -7.63 -3.41
N VAL A 131 -2.50 -6.52 -2.69
CA VAL A 131 -3.45 -6.10 -1.65
C VAL A 131 -4.77 -5.62 -2.25
N ASP A 132 -4.72 -4.78 -3.27
CA ASP A 132 -5.90 -4.26 -3.98
C ASP A 132 -5.72 -4.35 -5.51
N PRO A 133 -6.17 -5.44 -6.13
CA PRO A 133 -6.06 -5.65 -7.57
C PRO A 133 -6.93 -4.70 -8.43
N ASN A 134 -7.78 -3.89 -7.80
CA ASN A 134 -8.65 -2.93 -8.49
C ASN A 134 -8.19 -1.48 -8.32
N ASP A 135 -7.01 -1.25 -7.75
CA ASP A 135 -6.43 0.09 -7.65
C ASP A 135 -5.77 0.50 -8.96
N ALA A 136 -6.46 1.36 -9.74
CA ALA A 136 -5.96 1.89 -11.01
C ALA A 136 -4.64 2.67 -10.85
N GLU A 137 -4.47 3.37 -9.70
CA GLU A 137 -3.27 4.15 -9.42
C GLU A 137 -2.04 3.24 -9.24
N ALA A 138 -2.22 2.07 -8.66
CA ALA A 138 -1.14 1.10 -8.46
C ALA A 138 -0.56 0.62 -9.80
N TYR A 139 -1.41 0.26 -10.75
CA TYR A 139 -0.99 -0.09 -12.10
C TYR A 139 -0.34 1.09 -12.83
N PHE A 140 -0.93 2.28 -12.73
CA PHE A 140 -0.35 3.49 -13.32
C PHE A 140 1.09 3.75 -12.83
N LYS A 141 1.31 3.72 -11.52
CA LYS A 141 2.63 3.94 -10.92
C LYS A 141 3.63 2.85 -11.29
N ARG A 142 3.21 1.59 -11.34
CA ARG A 142 4.08 0.48 -11.76
C ARG A 142 4.44 0.60 -13.25
N GLY A 143 3.46 0.90 -14.11
CA GLY A 143 3.69 1.14 -15.53
C GLY A 143 4.68 2.28 -15.78
N ARG A 144 4.57 3.38 -15.02
CA ARG A 144 5.53 4.48 -15.06
C ARG A 144 6.94 4.03 -14.66
N ALA A 145 7.08 3.23 -13.60
CA ALA A 145 8.37 2.70 -13.18
C ALA A 145 9.00 1.81 -14.26
N PHE A 146 8.22 0.93 -14.90
CA PHE A 146 8.66 0.13 -16.05
C PHE A 146 9.09 1.00 -17.23
N LEU A 147 8.36 2.09 -17.51
CA LEU A 147 8.73 2.99 -18.60
C LEU A 147 10.06 3.70 -18.33
N VAL A 148 10.31 4.15 -17.09
CA VAL A 148 11.58 4.75 -16.68
C VAL A 148 12.73 3.75 -16.76
N GLU A 149 12.49 2.50 -16.39
CA GLU A 149 13.46 1.40 -16.52
C GLU A 149 13.79 1.08 -17.98
N GLY A 150 12.89 1.39 -18.91
CA GLY A 150 13.02 1.13 -20.35
C GLY A 150 12.17 -0.06 -20.83
N ASN A 151 11.37 -0.63 -19.97
CA ASN A 151 10.49 -1.76 -20.25
C ASN A 151 9.11 -1.30 -20.75
N ALA A 152 9.09 -0.66 -21.93
CA ALA A 152 7.87 -0.05 -22.50
C ALA A 152 6.72 -1.04 -22.70
N GLU A 153 7.00 -2.33 -22.87
CA GLU A 153 5.99 -3.36 -23.08
C GLU A 153 5.20 -3.65 -21.79
N PHE A 154 5.90 -3.82 -20.67
CA PHE A 154 5.27 -3.96 -19.35
C PHE A 154 4.54 -2.68 -18.95
N ALA A 155 5.12 -1.52 -19.28
CA ALA A 155 4.48 -0.22 -19.03
C ALA A 155 3.12 -0.12 -19.75
N ILE A 156 3.05 -0.46 -21.04
CA ILE A 156 1.79 -0.42 -21.82
C ILE A 156 0.75 -1.37 -21.19
N ALA A 157 1.14 -2.59 -20.83
CA ALA A 157 0.21 -3.55 -20.22
C ALA A 157 -0.38 -3.02 -18.90
N ASP A 158 0.43 -2.37 -18.09
CA ASP A 158 -0.03 -1.76 -16.83
C ASP A 158 -0.92 -0.53 -17.06
N PHE A 159 -0.58 0.32 -18.04
CA PHE A 159 -1.43 1.46 -18.42
C PHE A 159 -2.77 0.98 -18.98
N ASP A 160 -2.80 -0.08 -19.78
CA ASP A 160 -4.04 -0.70 -20.26
C ASP A 160 -4.91 -1.17 -19.09
N LYS A 161 -4.30 -1.78 -18.08
CA LYS A 161 -5.02 -2.22 -16.88
C LYS A 161 -5.53 -1.05 -16.06
N SER A 162 -4.72 0.00 -15.90
CA SER A 162 -5.13 1.24 -15.21
C SER A 162 -6.33 1.89 -15.91
N ILE A 163 -6.30 2.03 -17.25
CA ILE A 163 -7.39 2.59 -18.04
C ILE A 163 -8.65 1.72 -17.95
N ALA A 164 -8.51 0.41 -17.96
CA ALA A 164 -9.65 -0.50 -17.81
C ALA A 164 -10.35 -0.37 -16.45
N LEU A 165 -9.63 0.08 -15.42
CA LEU A 165 -10.15 0.31 -14.07
C LEU A 165 -10.68 1.75 -13.87
N ASP A 166 -9.99 2.73 -14.46
CA ASP A 166 -10.35 4.17 -14.46
C ASP A 166 -9.87 4.83 -15.74
N ASP A 167 -10.78 5.18 -16.63
CA ASP A 167 -10.51 5.79 -17.94
C ASP A 167 -10.52 7.33 -17.93
N HIS A 168 -10.65 7.95 -16.76
CA HIS A 168 -10.76 9.40 -16.62
C HIS A 168 -9.42 10.11 -16.36
N ASN A 169 -8.34 9.39 -16.12
CA ASN A 169 -7.03 9.99 -15.84
C ASN A 169 -6.27 10.31 -17.13
N PRO A 170 -6.14 11.60 -17.55
CA PRO A 170 -5.47 11.98 -18.79
C PRO A 170 -3.98 11.64 -18.82
N LEU A 171 -3.31 11.55 -17.64
CA LEU A 171 -1.89 11.25 -17.56
C LEU A 171 -1.58 9.82 -17.97
N VAL A 172 -2.49 8.86 -17.70
CA VAL A 172 -2.29 7.46 -18.08
C VAL A 172 -2.20 7.33 -19.61
N TYR A 173 -3.08 8.02 -20.34
CA TYR A 173 -3.02 8.05 -21.80
C TYR A 173 -1.74 8.74 -22.29
N ALA A 174 -1.35 9.87 -21.69
CA ALA A 174 -0.14 10.58 -22.09
C ALA A 174 1.12 9.71 -21.90
N GLU A 175 1.24 9.00 -20.78
CA GLU A 175 2.38 8.11 -20.50
C GLU A 175 2.34 6.83 -21.35
N ARG A 176 1.13 6.26 -21.64
CA ARG A 176 1.01 5.16 -22.60
C ARG A 176 1.40 5.59 -24.01
N GLY A 177 1.00 6.79 -24.43
CA GLY A 177 1.45 7.38 -25.67
C GLY A 177 2.97 7.50 -25.75
N LEU A 178 3.64 7.93 -24.67
CA LEU A 178 5.09 7.97 -24.60
C LEU A 178 5.70 6.54 -24.68
N ALA A 179 5.10 5.57 -24.03
CA ALA A 179 5.53 4.17 -24.11
C ALA A 179 5.39 3.62 -25.53
N HIS A 180 4.29 3.91 -26.24
CA HIS A 180 4.12 3.56 -27.65
C HIS A 180 5.18 4.25 -28.53
N GLN A 181 5.47 5.53 -28.29
CA GLN A 181 6.49 6.27 -29.02
C GLN A 181 7.89 5.65 -28.86
N THR A 182 8.26 5.21 -27.64
CA THR A 182 9.55 4.52 -27.40
C THR A 182 9.66 3.19 -28.14
N LYS A 183 8.53 2.56 -28.52
CA LYS A 183 8.46 1.35 -29.36
C LYS A 183 8.36 1.65 -30.85
N GLY A 184 8.33 2.92 -31.27
CA GLY A 184 8.14 3.33 -32.69
C GLY A 184 6.70 3.15 -33.17
N GLN A 185 5.73 3.08 -32.27
CA GLN A 185 4.29 2.94 -32.56
C GLN A 185 3.63 4.33 -32.59
N ASP A 186 4.02 5.15 -33.56
CA ASP A 186 3.65 6.59 -33.61
C ASP A 186 2.13 6.81 -33.82
N SER A 187 1.44 5.87 -34.46
CA SER A 187 -0.01 5.93 -34.66
C SER A 187 -0.78 5.81 -33.35
N GLU A 188 -0.40 4.83 -32.55
CA GLU A 188 -0.96 4.55 -31.22
C GLU A 188 -0.64 5.67 -30.24
N ALA A 189 0.61 6.12 -30.25
CA ALA A 189 1.05 7.25 -29.44
C ALA A 189 0.21 8.51 -29.70
N ARG A 190 -0.04 8.82 -30.98
CA ARG A 190 -0.86 10.00 -31.35
C ARG A 190 -2.29 9.89 -30.85
N LYS A 191 -2.92 8.71 -30.98
CA LYS A 191 -4.29 8.48 -30.47
C LYS A 191 -4.37 8.69 -28.97
N ASP A 192 -3.39 8.20 -28.23
CA ASP A 192 -3.33 8.34 -26.79
C ASP A 192 -3.14 9.81 -26.37
N PHE A 193 -2.22 10.54 -26.97
CA PHE A 193 -2.05 11.97 -26.70
C PHE A 193 -3.31 12.78 -27.02
N GLU A 194 -3.97 12.51 -28.15
CA GLU A 194 -5.23 13.14 -28.51
C GLU A 194 -6.34 12.82 -27.50
N HIS A 195 -6.41 11.57 -27.01
CA HIS A 195 -7.41 11.16 -26.03
C HIS A 195 -7.18 11.83 -24.67
N GLY A 196 -5.95 11.81 -24.16
CA GLY A 196 -5.61 12.48 -22.90
C GLY A 196 -5.94 13.98 -22.92
N LEU A 197 -5.66 14.67 -24.03
CA LEU A 197 -6.01 16.09 -24.23
C LEU A 197 -7.52 16.35 -24.32
N LYS A 198 -8.30 15.39 -24.85
CA LYS A 198 -9.78 15.51 -24.89
C LYS A 198 -10.40 15.38 -23.49
N LEU A 199 -9.83 14.55 -22.63
CA LEU A 199 -10.32 14.41 -21.26
C LEU A 199 -10.14 15.69 -20.46
N ASN A 200 -9.05 16.42 -20.67
CA ASN A 200 -8.85 17.72 -20.03
C ASN A 200 -7.90 18.60 -20.85
N ASN A 201 -8.47 19.51 -21.65
CA ASN A 201 -7.71 20.41 -22.52
C ASN A 201 -6.95 21.49 -21.73
N ASP A 202 -7.42 21.86 -20.54
CA ASP A 202 -6.77 22.87 -19.68
C ASP A 202 -5.47 22.35 -19.05
N LEU A 203 -5.26 21.03 -19.06
CA LEU A 203 -4.05 20.39 -18.55
C LEU A 203 -2.92 20.24 -19.57
N ARG A 204 -3.04 20.77 -20.78
CA ARG A 204 -2.02 20.58 -21.84
C ARG A 204 -0.62 20.91 -21.35
N LEU A 205 -0.42 22.10 -20.76
CA LEU A 205 0.88 22.51 -20.25
C LEU A 205 1.36 21.56 -19.13
N MET A 206 0.46 21.12 -18.27
CA MET A 206 0.80 20.21 -17.18
C MET A 206 1.18 18.82 -17.70
N ILE A 207 0.48 18.33 -18.74
CA ILE A 207 0.83 17.07 -19.42
C ILE A 207 2.19 17.20 -20.09
N ASP A 208 2.47 18.30 -20.80
CA ASP A 208 3.74 18.54 -21.48
C ASP A 208 4.91 18.59 -20.47
N LEU A 209 4.74 19.29 -19.33
CA LEU A 209 5.73 19.36 -18.27
C LEU A 209 5.97 17.99 -17.62
N HIS A 210 4.90 17.22 -17.38
CA HIS A 210 4.99 15.88 -16.81
C HIS A 210 5.73 14.92 -17.76
N LEU A 211 5.43 14.94 -19.04
CA LEU A 211 6.14 14.14 -20.04
C LEU A 211 7.62 14.54 -20.16
N MET A 212 7.93 15.81 -20.05
CA MET A 212 9.32 16.30 -20.05
C MET A 212 10.09 15.77 -18.82
N ASP A 213 9.51 15.81 -17.63
CA ASP A 213 10.10 15.26 -16.42
C ASP A 213 10.35 13.74 -16.55
N LEU A 214 9.35 13.01 -17.06
CA LEU A 214 9.46 11.56 -17.27
C LEU A 214 10.55 11.22 -18.31
N GLN A 215 10.68 11.98 -19.39
CA GLN A 215 11.76 11.82 -20.37
C GLN A 215 13.14 12.08 -19.75
N MET A 216 13.25 13.04 -18.83
CA MET A 216 14.50 13.29 -18.11
C MET A 216 14.86 12.11 -17.18
N GLN A 217 13.89 11.54 -16.48
CA GLN A 217 14.08 10.36 -15.64
C GLN A 217 14.56 9.15 -16.47
N ILE A 218 13.93 8.88 -17.60
CA ILE A 218 14.34 7.84 -18.56
C ILE A 218 15.77 8.07 -19.04
N LYS A 219 16.13 9.31 -19.40
CA LYS A 219 17.49 9.65 -19.85
C LYS A 219 18.52 9.45 -18.75
N GLU A 220 18.22 9.84 -17.54
CA GLU A 220 19.11 9.65 -16.38
C GLU A 220 19.31 8.17 -16.06
N MET A 221 18.24 7.38 -16.13
CA MET A 221 18.33 5.94 -15.91
C MET A 221 19.18 5.24 -16.95
N ARG A 222 19.03 5.59 -18.23
CA ARG A 222 19.89 5.08 -19.31
C ARG A 222 21.37 5.43 -19.11
N ARG A 223 21.67 6.64 -18.58
CA ARG A 223 23.04 7.04 -18.24
C ARG A 223 23.61 6.17 -17.13
N ARG A 224 22.86 5.91 -16.06
CA ARG A 224 23.28 5.05 -14.96
C ARG A 224 23.55 3.63 -15.43
N GLN A 225 22.68 3.06 -16.23
CA GLN A 225 22.85 1.74 -16.81
C GLN A 225 24.13 1.67 -17.69
N ALA A 226 24.38 2.68 -18.54
CA ALA A 226 25.59 2.74 -19.37
C ALA A 226 26.87 2.85 -18.54
N LEU A 227 26.86 3.56 -17.41
CA LEU A 227 28.01 3.63 -16.49
C LEU A 227 28.28 2.29 -15.80
N ILE A 228 27.22 1.57 -15.38
CA ILE A 228 27.36 0.24 -14.78
C ILE A 228 28.00 -0.73 -15.79
N HIS A 229 27.54 -0.75 -17.04
CA HIS A 229 28.10 -1.63 -18.07
C HIS A 229 29.56 -1.31 -18.37
N ARG A 230 29.99 -0.03 -18.32
CA ARG A 230 31.40 0.36 -18.52
C ARG A 230 32.31 -0.07 -17.36
N ASN A 231 31.78 -0.18 -16.15
CA ASN A 231 32.60 -0.55 -14.98
C ASN A 231 32.70 -2.08 -14.79
N ILE A 232 31.93 -2.86 -15.54
CA ILE A 232 31.94 -4.34 -15.49
C ILE A 232 32.76 -4.93 -16.64
N ALA A 233 33.01 -4.15 -17.72
CA ALA A 233 33.85 -4.53 -18.86
C ALA A 233 35.30 -4.19 -18.65
#